data_0faded54e33c099dd228350c03e4efba
#
_entry.id   0faded54e33c099dd228350c03e4efba
#
_cell.length_a   1.000
_cell.length_b   1.000
_cell.length_c   1.000
_cell.angle_alpha   90.00
_cell.angle_beta   90.00
_cell.angle_gamma   90.00
#
_symmetry.space_group_name_H-M   'P 1'
#
loop_
_entity.id
_entity.type
_entity.pdbx_description
1 polymer ?
#
loop_
_entity_poly.entity_id
_entity_poly.type
_entity_poly.pdbx_seq_one_letter_code
_entity_poly.pdbx_strand_id
1 'polypeptide(L)'
;MPWQWPVGASLAFALAVLTTPAGVSGAVLLLPIQLSVLHVPSPAVTPTNLLFNVAATPGGLLRFGSEQRLGGPLTRLLIAGTLPGVVVGAILRVEVFSGSRSFTVIAALVLLPLGLWLLVGAQNLPRPRPEPTSRHRRMTVLLALIVGIIGGIYGIGGGSILAPILIAVGYSVYEVAPATLAATFLTSIAGICTYQALQLTHSGAVAPEWVLGAFLGAGGFAGSYCGARLQRRLPERSLRRLLGLIACLVAA
;
A
#
# COMPACT_ATOMS: atom_id res chain seq x y z
N MET A 1 -24.10 1.74 -9.94
CA MET A 1 -24.40 1.21 -11.29
C MET A 1 -23.75 -0.15 -11.47
N PRO A 2 -24.42 -1.19 -11.99
CA PRO A 2 -23.90 -2.57 -11.96
C PRO A 2 -22.61 -2.80 -12.77
N TRP A 3 -22.28 -1.95 -13.73
CA TRP A 3 -21.05 -2.08 -14.54
C TRP A 3 -19.76 -1.75 -13.74
N GLN A 4 -19.86 -0.93 -12.71
CA GLN A 4 -18.70 -0.53 -11.86
C GLN A 4 -18.06 -1.72 -11.16
N TRP A 5 -18.84 -2.73 -10.78
CA TRP A 5 -18.35 -3.88 -10.03
C TRP A 5 -17.43 -4.79 -10.87
N PRO A 6 -17.86 -5.32 -12.03
CA PRO A 6 -16.99 -6.18 -12.84
C PRO A 6 -15.80 -5.42 -13.44
N VAL A 7 -15.99 -4.17 -13.85
CA VAL A 7 -14.89 -3.34 -14.36
C VAL A 7 -13.90 -3.03 -13.25
N GLY A 8 -14.37 -2.66 -12.06
CA GLY A 8 -13.54 -2.44 -10.89
C GLY A 8 -12.73 -3.69 -10.51
N ALA A 9 -13.38 -4.86 -10.46
CA ALA A 9 -12.70 -6.13 -10.15
C ALA A 9 -11.61 -6.46 -11.17
N SER A 10 -11.86 -6.26 -12.46
CA SER A 10 -10.89 -6.51 -13.53
C SER A 10 -9.69 -5.54 -13.44
N LEU A 11 -9.94 -4.27 -13.19
CA LEU A 11 -8.89 -3.27 -12.97
C LEU A 11 -8.08 -3.60 -11.71
N ALA A 12 -8.75 -3.94 -10.61
CA ALA A 12 -8.11 -4.33 -9.36
C ALA A 12 -7.22 -5.57 -9.54
N PHE A 13 -7.68 -6.56 -10.31
CA PHE A 13 -6.88 -7.73 -10.68
C PHE A 13 -5.60 -7.32 -11.43
N ALA A 14 -5.73 -6.56 -12.51
CA ALA A 14 -4.59 -6.14 -13.34
C ALA A 14 -3.57 -5.32 -12.53
N LEU A 15 -4.06 -4.36 -11.74
CA LEU A 15 -3.21 -3.54 -10.89
C LEU A 15 -2.48 -4.38 -9.84
N ALA A 16 -3.18 -5.30 -9.17
CA ALA A 16 -2.57 -6.15 -8.16
C ALA A 16 -1.51 -7.10 -8.76
N VAL A 17 -1.73 -7.65 -9.97
CA VAL A 17 -0.70 -8.43 -10.68
C VAL A 17 0.58 -7.64 -10.89
N LEU A 18 0.46 -6.37 -11.26
CA LEU A 18 1.60 -5.49 -11.55
C LEU A 18 2.32 -5.03 -10.29
N THR A 19 1.58 -4.67 -9.23
CA THR A 19 2.15 -3.99 -8.06
C THR A 19 2.67 -4.96 -6.99
N THR A 20 1.99 -6.08 -6.77
CA THR A 20 2.33 -7.05 -5.72
C THR A 20 3.76 -7.61 -5.82
N PRO A 21 4.32 -7.91 -7.01
CA PRO A 21 5.71 -8.39 -7.11
C PRO A 21 6.74 -7.41 -6.53
N ALA A 22 6.43 -6.12 -6.55
CA ALA A 22 7.27 -5.06 -6.02
C ALA A 22 7.00 -4.72 -4.54
N GLY A 23 6.04 -5.42 -3.91
CA GLY A 23 5.67 -5.17 -2.51
C GLY A 23 4.73 -3.98 -2.30
N VAL A 24 4.11 -3.51 -3.37
CA VAL A 24 3.12 -2.43 -3.34
C VAL A 24 1.73 -3.03 -3.53
N SER A 25 0.77 -2.55 -2.75
CA SER A 25 -0.63 -2.90 -2.98
C SER A 25 -1.18 -2.16 -4.21
N GLY A 26 -2.06 -2.81 -4.95
CA GLY A 26 -2.82 -2.18 -6.04
C GLY A 26 -3.64 -0.96 -5.62
N ALA A 27 -3.92 -0.81 -4.33
CA ALA A 27 -4.62 0.33 -3.74
C ALA A 27 -4.03 1.69 -4.12
N VAL A 28 -2.72 1.77 -4.32
CA VAL A 28 -2.01 3.01 -4.66
C VAL A 28 -2.47 3.56 -6.01
N LEU A 29 -2.59 2.70 -7.01
CA LEU A 29 -3.08 3.07 -8.35
C LEU A 29 -4.61 3.04 -8.44
N LEU A 30 -5.26 2.24 -7.61
CA LEU A 30 -6.70 2.10 -7.61
C LEU A 30 -7.42 3.35 -7.06
N LEU A 31 -6.79 4.08 -6.14
CA LEU A 31 -7.37 5.27 -5.52
C LEU A 31 -7.78 6.35 -6.54
N PRO A 32 -6.91 6.83 -7.45
CA PRO A 32 -7.32 7.77 -8.47
C PRO A 32 -8.42 7.21 -9.38
N ILE A 33 -8.41 5.91 -9.68
CA ILE A 33 -9.46 5.26 -10.48
C ILE A 33 -10.79 5.24 -9.71
N GLN A 34 -10.78 4.98 -8.41
CA GLN A 34 -11.98 5.05 -7.58
C GLN A 34 -12.60 6.45 -7.59
N LEU A 35 -11.78 7.50 -7.56
CA LEU A 35 -12.26 8.88 -7.58
C LEU A 35 -12.77 9.31 -8.97
N SER A 36 -11.99 9.05 -10.02
CA SER A 36 -12.23 9.59 -11.36
C SER A 36 -13.17 8.73 -12.20
N VAL A 37 -13.05 7.40 -12.14
CA VAL A 37 -13.80 6.46 -12.98
C VAL A 37 -14.97 5.84 -12.24
N LEU A 38 -14.75 5.38 -11.01
CA LEU A 38 -15.80 4.73 -10.23
C LEU A 38 -16.65 5.70 -9.40
N HIS A 39 -16.26 6.98 -9.37
CA HIS A 39 -16.98 8.07 -8.71
C HIS A 39 -17.31 7.80 -7.23
N VAL A 40 -16.38 7.13 -6.51
CA VAL A 40 -16.53 6.92 -5.08
C VAL A 40 -16.35 8.26 -4.35
N PRO A 41 -17.33 8.67 -3.53
CA PRO A 41 -17.26 9.97 -2.87
C PRO A 41 -16.14 10.06 -1.84
N SER A 42 -15.54 11.24 -1.67
CA SER A 42 -14.69 11.56 -0.53
C SER A 42 -15.59 11.90 0.67
N PRO A 43 -15.33 11.39 1.90
CA PRO A 43 -14.16 10.62 2.33
C PRO A 43 -14.26 9.10 2.20
N ALA A 44 -15.38 8.51 1.76
CA ALA A 44 -15.62 7.06 1.68
C ALA A 44 -14.59 6.30 0.81
N VAL A 45 -13.94 6.97 -0.14
CA VAL A 45 -12.90 6.38 -0.99
C VAL A 45 -11.74 5.80 -0.16
N THR A 46 -11.34 6.47 0.92
CA THR A 46 -10.22 6.03 1.76
C THR A 46 -10.50 4.69 2.47
N PRO A 47 -11.60 4.53 3.24
CA PRO A 47 -11.92 3.24 3.84
C PRO A 47 -12.29 2.17 2.81
N THR A 48 -12.85 2.53 1.64
CA THR A 48 -13.08 1.58 0.54
C THR A 48 -11.76 1.02 0.01
N ASN A 49 -10.74 1.85 -0.10
CA ASN A 49 -9.42 1.43 -0.54
C ASN A 49 -8.71 0.56 0.52
N LEU A 50 -8.91 0.84 1.82
CA LEU A 50 -8.45 -0.05 2.90
C LEU A 50 -9.17 -1.40 2.86
N LEU A 51 -10.48 -1.42 2.57
CA LEU A 51 -11.26 -2.65 2.43
C LEU A 51 -10.75 -3.50 1.25
N PHE A 52 -10.44 -2.86 0.12
CA PHE A 52 -9.74 -3.52 -0.97
C PHE A 52 -8.44 -4.17 -0.48
N ASN A 53 -7.61 -3.47 0.28
CA ASN A 53 -6.36 -4.04 0.81
C ASN A 53 -6.60 -5.26 1.70
N VAL A 54 -7.57 -5.21 2.61
CA VAL A 54 -7.88 -6.33 3.50
C VAL A 54 -8.30 -7.56 2.72
N ALA A 55 -9.05 -7.39 1.64
CA ALA A 55 -9.48 -8.50 0.81
C ALA A 55 -8.41 -8.96 -0.19
N ALA A 56 -7.64 -8.04 -0.78
CA ALA A 56 -6.68 -8.32 -1.85
C ALA A 56 -5.33 -8.85 -1.36
N THR A 57 -4.77 -8.26 -0.29
CA THR A 57 -3.42 -8.62 0.16
C THR A 57 -3.25 -10.06 0.64
N PRO A 58 -4.27 -10.74 1.23
CA PRO A 58 -4.14 -12.15 1.60
C PRO A 58 -3.76 -13.05 0.41
N GLY A 59 -4.16 -12.74 -0.82
CA GLY A 59 -3.75 -13.51 -2.00
C GLY A 59 -2.23 -13.55 -2.16
N GLY A 60 -1.57 -12.41 -2.06
CA GLY A 60 -0.11 -12.31 -2.08
C GLY A 60 0.56 -12.93 -0.86
N LEU A 61 -0.02 -12.71 0.34
CA LEU A 61 0.50 -13.26 1.59
C LEU A 61 0.46 -14.78 1.62
N LEU A 62 -0.62 -15.41 1.13
CA LEU A 62 -0.71 -16.86 1.00
C LEU A 62 0.42 -17.40 0.13
N ARG A 63 0.72 -16.71 -0.97
CA ARG A 63 1.81 -17.13 -1.85
C ARG A 63 3.18 -16.94 -1.23
N PHE A 64 3.45 -15.81 -0.57
CA PHE A 64 4.71 -15.58 0.14
C PHE A 64 4.84 -16.47 1.38
N GLY A 65 3.75 -16.76 2.08
CA GLY A 65 3.71 -17.68 3.23
C GLY A 65 4.10 -19.10 2.86
N SER A 66 3.62 -19.60 1.71
CA SER A 66 4.01 -20.93 1.20
C SER A 66 5.53 -21.03 0.92
N GLU A 67 6.22 -19.90 0.83
CA GLU A 67 7.67 -19.79 0.63
C GLU A 67 8.43 -19.48 1.93
N GLN A 68 7.77 -19.53 3.08
CA GLN A 68 8.33 -19.21 4.41
C GLN A 68 8.97 -17.80 4.49
N ARG A 69 8.44 -16.82 3.74
CA ARG A 69 8.99 -15.47 3.63
C ARG A 69 8.27 -14.43 4.50
N LEU A 70 7.31 -14.88 5.32
CA LEU A 70 6.55 -14.02 6.23
C LEU A 70 7.15 -14.01 7.64
N GLY A 71 6.97 -12.92 8.38
CA GLY A 71 7.23 -12.85 9.81
C GLY A 71 8.67 -12.52 10.23
N GLY A 72 9.52 -12.04 9.32
CA GLY A 72 10.89 -11.62 9.63
C GLY A 72 10.97 -10.37 10.54
N PRO A 73 12.18 -10.04 11.05
CA PRO A 73 12.40 -8.85 11.90
C PRO A 73 11.94 -7.55 11.24
N LEU A 74 12.12 -7.42 9.92
CA LEU A 74 11.66 -6.27 9.15
C LEU A 74 10.15 -6.13 9.24
N THR A 75 9.39 -7.20 9.02
CA THR A 75 7.92 -7.19 9.10
C THR A 75 7.43 -6.65 10.44
N ARG A 76 8.04 -7.10 11.56
CA ARG A 76 7.66 -6.64 12.91
C ARG A 76 7.94 -5.15 13.11
N LEU A 77 9.07 -4.66 12.61
CA LEU A 77 9.42 -3.23 12.69
C LEU A 77 8.45 -2.36 11.89
N LEU A 78 8.09 -2.81 10.69
CA LEU A 78 7.14 -2.09 9.84
C LEU A 78 5.75 -2.03 10.50
N ILE A 79 5.25 -3.15 11.00
CA ILE A 79 3.95 -3.21 11.68
C ILE A 79 3.95 -2.32 12.92
N ALA A 80 5.00 -2.39 13.76
CA ALA A 80 5.10 -1.60 14.98
C ALA A 80 5.03 -0.09 14.74
N GLY A 81 5.57 0.40 13.62
CA GLY A 81 5.48 1.81 13.24
C GLY A 81 4.19 2.15 12.48
N THR A 82 3.85 1.38 11.46
CA THR A 82 2.73 1.71 10.57
C THR A 82 1.37 1.56 11.23
N LEU A 83 1.20 0.64 12.17
CA LEU A 83 -0.09 0.38 12.81
C LEU A 83 -0.58 1.58 13.65
N PRO A 84 0.19 2.16 14.59
CA PRO A 84 -0.23 3.39 15.27
C PRO A 84 -0.32 4.56 14.29
N GLY A 85 0.55 4.61 13.29
CA GLY A 85 0.52 5.64 12.25
C GLY A 85 -0.80 5.67 11.49
N VAL A 86 -1.30 4.51 11.06
CA VAL A 86 -2.56 4.44 10.29
C VAL A 86 -3.77 4.89 11.11
N VAL A 87 -3.79 4.61 12.40
CA VAL A 87 -4.85 5.08 13.30
C VAL A 87 -4.85 6.60 13.37
N VAL A 88 -3.69 7.20 13.63
CA VAL A 88 -3.54 8.65 13.64
C VAL A 88 -3.91 9.25 12.28
N GLY A 89 -3.45 8.64 11.19
CA GLY A 89 -3.75 9.08 9.83
C GLY A 89 -5.26 9.05 9.49
N ALA A 90 -5.97 8.01 9.93
CA ALA A 90 -7.41 7.91 9.74
C ALA A 90 -8.18 9.01 10.50
N ILE A 91 -7.78 9.30 11.74
CA ILE A 91 -8.35 10.41 12.52
C ILE A 91 -8.07 11.74 11.82
N LEU A 92 -6.83 12.02 11.45
CA LEU A 92 -6.47 13.26 10.74
C LEU A 92 -7.23 13.42 9.41
N ARG A 93 -7.50 12.31 8.70
CA ARG A 93 -8.26 12.33 7.45
C ARG A 93 -9.69 12.82 7.64
N VAL A 94 -10.33 12.42 8.71
CA VAL A 94 -11.72 12.79 9.01
C VAL A 94 -11.80 14.18 9.60
N GLU A 95 -10.94 14.49 10.58
CA GLU A 95 -10.98 15.74 11.34
C GLU A 95 -10.37 16.95 10.60
N VAL A 96 -9.29 16.74 9.83
CA VAL A 96 -8.48 17.84 9.30
C VAL A 96 -8.47 17.87 7.77
N PHE A 97 -8.35 16.70 7.12
CA PHE A 97 -8.14 16.60 5.67
C PHE A 97 -9.36 16.09 4.92
N SER A 98 -10.55 16.59 5.19
CA SER A 98 -11.79 16.20 4.48
C SER A 98 -11.77 16.57 2.98
N GLY A 99 -10.93 17.51 2.56
CA GLY A 99 -10.76 17.94 1.16
C GLY A 99 -9.78 17.08 0.35
N SER A 100 -9.99 17.03 -0.98
CA SER A 100 -9.23 16.13 -1.88
C SER A 100 -7.91 16.73 -2.41
N ARG A 101 -7.73 18.05 -2.44
CA ARG A 101 -6.62 18.71 -3.14
C ARG A 101 -5.25 18.62 -2.44
N SER A 102 -5.20 18.81 -1.13
CA SER A 102 -3.97 18.71 -0.32
C SER A 102 -3.40 17.28 -0.32
N PHE A 103 -4.27 16.35 -0.46
CA PHE A 103 -4.05 14.92 -0.55
C PHE A 103 -3.15 14.55 -1.74
N THR A 104 -3.49 14.95 -2.96
CA THR A 104 -2.75 14.60 -4.18
C THR A 104 -1.34 15.20 -4.19
N VAL A 105 -1.20 16.46 -3.70
CA VAL A 105 0.08 17.17 -3.69
C VAL A 105 1.13 16.49 -2.77
N ILE A 106 0.72 16.05 -1.58
CA ILE A 106 1.65 15.39 -0.64
C ILE A 106 2.13 14.05 -1.20
N ALA A 107 1.23 13.26 -1.83
CA ALA A 107 1.61 12.00 -2.45
C ALA A 107 2.61 12.22 -3.60
N ALA A 108 2.34 13.18 -4.48
CA ALA A 108 3.22 13.51 -5.59
C ALA A 108 4.61 13.94 -5.12
N LEU A 109 4.69 14.81 -4.11
CA LEU A 109 5.97 15.29 -3.56
C LEU A 109 6.84 14.18 -2.95
N VAL A 110 6.25 13.12 -2.43
CA VAL A 110 7.01 11.99 -1.85
C VAL A 110 7.32 10.94 -2.91
N LEU A 111 6.34 10.56 -3.71
CA LEU A 111 6.47 9.42 -4.62
C LEU A 111 7.22 9.74 -5.91
N LEU A 112 7.12 10.98 -6.43
CA LEU A 112 7.79 11.35 -7.68
C LEU A 112 9.32 11.33 -7.56
N PRO A 113 9.96 12.01 -6.59
CA PRO A 113 11.42 11.95 -6.44
C PRO A 113 11.92 10.53 -6.18
N LEU A 114 11.16 9.78 -5.38
CA LEU A 114 11.50 8.41 -5.03
C LEU A 114 11.37 7.47 -6.24
N GLY A 115 10.33 7.62 -7.03
CA GLY A 115 10.12 6.88 -8.27
C GLY A 115 11.22 7.14 -9.30
N LEU A 116 11.56 8.41 -9.53
CA LEU A 116 12.65 8.82 -10.43
C LEU A 116 14.00 8.26 -9.95
N TRP A 117 14.27 8.34 -8.65
CA TRP A 117 15.50 7.79 -8.09
C TRP A 117 15.59 6.28 -8.24
N LEU A 118 14.50 5.53 -8.07
CA LEU A 118 14.46 4.08 -8.31
C LEU A 118 14.66 3.72 -9.78
N LEU A 119 14.13 4.51 -10.71
CA LEU A 119 14.32 4.30 -12.14
C LEU A 119 15.80 4.49 -12.54
N VAL A 120 16.42 5.55 -12.06
CA VAL A 120 17.83 5.86 -12.34
C VAL A 120 18.76 4.90 -11.60
N GLY A 121 18.46 4.62 -10.33
CA GLY A 121 19.29 3.77 -9.45
C GLY A 121 19.08 2.26 -9.61
N ALA A 122 18.20 1.81 -10.51
CA ALA A 122 17.86 0.39 -10.70
C ALA A 122 19.07 -0.51 -11.10
N GLN A 123 20.18 0.09 -11.51
CA GLN A 123 21.39 -0.64 -11.89
C GLN A 123 22.28 -1.01 -10.70
N ASN A 124 22.14 -0.33 -9.56
CA ASN A 124 22.95 -0.56 -8.38
C ASN A 124 22.32 -1.70 -7.56
N LEU A 125 22.99 -2.84 -7.52
CA LEU A 125 22.59 -3.96 -6.66
C LEU A 125 22.75 -3.58 -5.18
N PRO A 126 21.91 -4.15 -4.30
CA PRO A 126 22.04 -3.92 -2.87
C PRO A 126 23.44 -4.35 -2.42
N ARG A 127 24.13 -3.49 -1.67
CA ARG A 127 25.34 -3.87 -0.96
C ARG A 127 24.96 -4.70 0.25
N PRO A 128 25.78 -5.72 0.63
CA PRO A 128 25.58 -6.44 1.90
C PRO A 128 25.47 -5.43 3.03
N ARG A 129 24.41 -5.51 3.81
CA ARG A 129 24.22 -4.60 4.95
C ARG A 129 24.87 -5.17 6.19
N PRO A 130 25.56 -4.34 6.99
CA PRO A 130 25.88 -4.70 8.37
C PRO A 130 24.59 -4.92 9.17
N GLU A 131 24.66 -5.74 10.20
CA GLU A 131 23.56 -6.00 11.14
C GLU A 131 22.91 -4.69 11.60
N PRO A 132 21.57 -4.62 11.65
CA PRO A 132 20.87 -3.38 11.95
C PRO A 132 21.13 -2.96 13.40
N THR A 133 21.86 -1.90 13.58
CA THR A 133 22.12 -1.27 14.88
C THR A 133 20.80 -0.79 15.50
N SER A 134 20.73 -0.67 16.83
CA SER A 134 19.56 -0.15 17.56
C SER A 134 19.05 1.21 17.03
N ARG A 135 19.98 2.09 16.61
CA ARG A 135 19.66 3.35 15.95
C ARG A 135 18.91 3.15 14.62
N HIS A 136 19.36 2.18 13.82
CA HIS A 136 18.72 1.84 12.54
C HIS A 136 17.28 1.34 12.74
N ARG A 137 17.07 0.49 13.74
CA ARG A 137 15.73 -0.01 14.08
C ARG A 137 14.79 1.11 14.48
N ARG A 138 15.24 2.06 15.34
CA ARG A 138 14.44 3.23 15.74
C ARG A 138 14.08 4.10 14.54
N MET A 139 15.04 4.39 13.67
CA MET A 139 14.80 5.17 12.45
C MET A 139 13.80 4.49 11.52
N THR A 140 13.86 3.17 11.35
CA THR A 140 12.90 2.40 10.54
C THR A 140 11.50 2.46 11.13
N VAL A 141 11.36 2.36 12.45
CA VAL A 141 10.04 2.47 13.11
C VAL A 141 9.47 3.89 12.99
N LEU A 142 10.29 4.94 13.17
CA LEU A 142 9.85 6.32 12.99
C LEU A 142 9.42 6.60 11.54
N LEU A 143 10.19 6.12 10.58
CA LEU A 143 9.82 6.21 9.16
C LEU A 143 8.50 5.47 8.89
N ALA A 144 8.36 4.27 9.45
CA ALA A 144 7.15 3.47 9.34
C ALA A 144 5.94 4.17 9.97
N LEU A 145 6.13 4.88 11.10
CA LEU A 145 5.08 5.68 11.74
C LEU A 145 4.61 6.82 10.82
N ILE A 146 5.54 7.62 10.29
CA ILE A 146 5.22 8.74 9.39
C ILE A 146 4.51 8.23 8.14
N VAL A 147 5.04 7.17 7.53
CA VAL A 147 4.45 6.56 6.34
C VAL A 147 3.10 5.91 6.67
N GLY A 148 2.94 5.36 7.87
CA GLY A 148 1.67 4.84 8.37
C GLY A 148 0.60 5.94 8.47
N ILE A 149 0.95 7.13 8.96
CA ILE A 149 0.06 8.30 9.00
C ILE A 149 -0.41 8.65 7.58
N ILE A 150 0.53 8.79 6.65
CA ILE A 150 0.22 9.05 5.25
C ILE A 150 -0.68 7.94 4.69
N GLY A 151 -0.33 6.67 4.93
CA GLY A 151 -1.10 5.51 4.49
C GLY A 151 -2.52 5.47 5.05
N GLY A 152 -2.73 5.94 6.28
CA GLY A 152 -4.04 6.07 6.92
C GLY A 152 -4.89 7.18 6.31
N ILE A 153 -4.27 8.32 6.00
CA ILE A 153 -4.94 9.43 5.30
C ILE A 153 -5.39 8.98 3.90
N TYR A 154 -4.55 8.23 3.19
CA TYR A 154 -4.77 7.83 1.79
C TYR A 154 -5.52 6.51 1.62
N GLY A 155 -5.64 5.69 2.65
CA GLY A 155 -6.24 4.37 2.52
C GLY A 155 -5.41 3.36 1.72
N ILE A 156 -4.11 3.62 1.54
CA ILE A 156 -3.24 2.73 0.76
C ILE A 156 -2.46 1.74 1.64
N GLY A 157 -2.60 1.85 2.95
CA GLY A 157 -1.81 1.09 3.93
C GLY A 157 -0.34 1.53 3.95
N GLY A 158 0.26 1.58 5.12
CA GLY A 158 1.63 2.10 5.29
C GLY A 158 2.70 1.33 4.51
N GLY A 159 2.51 0.03 4.29
CA GLY A 159 3.50 -0.80 3.61
C GLY A 159 3.78 -0.41 2.15
N SER A 160 2.76 0.04 1.43
CA SER A 160 2.89 0.35 0.00
C SER A 160 3.86 1.49 -0.30
N ILE A 161 3.93 2.51 0.56
CA ILE A 161 4.90 3.61 0.44
C ILE A 161 6.28 3.19 0.97
N LEU A 162 6.32 2.30 1.98
CA LEU A 162 7.59 1.82 2.54
C LEU A 162 8.39 0.96 1.57
N ALA A 163 7.72 0.22 0.68
CA ALA A 163 8.40 -0.65 -0.27
C ALA A 163 9.45 0.10 -1.10
N PRO A 164 9.11 1.17 -1.84
CA PRO A 164 10.10 1.92 -2.61
C PRO A 164 11.19 2.52 -1.72
N ILE A 165 10.86 3.03 -0.54
CA ILE A 165 11.84 3.65 0.37
C ILE A 165 12.87 2.61 0.85
N LEU A 166 12.40 1.45 1.29
CA LEU A 166 13.28 0.38 1.79
C LEU A 166 14.20 -0.17 0.68
N ILE A 167 13.66 -0.34 -0.52
CA ILE A 167 14.45 -0.78 -1.67
C ILE A 167 15.47 0.30 -2.05
N ALA A 168 15.08 1.56 -1.98
CA ALA A 168 15.96 2.70 -2.19
C ALA A 168 17.14 2.69 -1.20
N VAL A 169 16.89 2.40 0.05
CA VAL A 169 17.91 2.30 1.11
C VAL A 169 18.73 1.01 1.00
N GLY A 170 18.42 0.09 0.05
CA GLY A 170 19.24 -1.08 -0.29
C GLY A 170 18.73 -2.41 0.26
N TYR A 171 17.47 -2.52 0.70
CA TYR A 171 16.86 -3.83 0.96
C TYR A 171 16.54 -4.56 -0.34
N SER A 172 16.58 -5.89 -0.32
CA SER A 172 16.15 -6.71 -1.45
C SER A 172 14.64 -6.61 -1.64
N VAL A 173 14.18 -6.56 -2.89
CA VAL A 173 12.75 -6.60 -3.22
C VAL A 173 12.10 -7.88 -2.68
N TYR A 174 12.84 -8.98 -2.67
CA TYR A 174 12.34 -10.28 -2.18
C TYR A 174 12.11 -10.32 -0.67
N GLU A 175 12.81 -9.49 0.10
CA GLU A 175 12.61 -9.34 1.54
C GLU A 175 11.52 -8.30 1.84
N VAL A 176 11.54 -7.19 1.10
CA VAL A 176 10.64 -6.06 1.31
C VAL A 176 9.20 -6.41 0.95
N ALA A 177 8.97 -7.08 -0.20
CA ALA A 177 7.62 -7.29 -0.71
C ALA A 177 6.71 -8.07 0.26
N PRO A 178 7.11 -9.22 0.83
CA PRO A 178 6.28 -9.90 1.82
C PRO A 178 6.09 -9.08 3.10
N ALA A 179 7.13 -8.36 3.57
CA ALA A 179 7.07 -7.57 4.79
C ALA A 179 6.11 -6.36 4.65
N THR A 180 6.19 -5.64 3.54
CA THR A 180 5.33 -4.49 3.29
C THR A 180 3.88 -4.89 3.01
N LEU A 181 3.66 -6.02 2.34
CA LEU A 181 2.32 -6.55 2.12
C LEU A 181 1.65 -6.98 3.44
N ALA A 182 2.41 -7.64 4.34
CA ALA A 182 1.93 -8.01 5.66
C ALA A 182 1.60 -6.76 6.51
N ALA A 183 2.47 -5.75 6.48
CA ALA A 183 2.20 -4.47 7.12
C ALA A 183 0.95 -3.80 6.54
N THR A 184 0.80 -3.76 5.21
CA THR A 184 -0.39 -3.21 4.54
C THR A 184 -1.67 -3.93 4.98
N PHE A 185 -1.65 -5.25 5.07
CA PHE A 185 -2.81 -6.04 5.50
C PHE A 185 -3.26 -5.65 6.91
N LEU A 186 -2.35 -5.71 7.89
CA LEU A 186 -2.67 -5.43 9.28
C LEU A 186 -3.06 -3.96 9.52
N THR A 187 -2.35 -3.03 8.88
CA THR A 187 -2.69 -1.61 8.99
C THR A 187 -4.02 -1.28 8.31
N SER A 188 -4.38 -1.98 7.25
CA SER A 188 -5.68 -1.78 6.59
C SER A 188 -6.84 -2.27 7.47
N ILE A 189 -6.66 -3.38 8.19
CA ILE A 189 -7.64 -3.83 9.20
C ILE A 189 -7.80 -2.75 10.29
N ALA A 190 -6.70 -2.30 10.88
CA ALA A 190 -6.73 -1.27 11.92
C ALA A 190 -7.36 0.04 11.40
N GLY A 191 -7.04 0.43 10.16
CA GLY A 191 -7.62 1.60 9.52
C GLY A 191 -9.13 1.49 9.34
N ILE A 192 -9.64 0.36 8.82
CA ILE A 192 -11.09 0.13 8.68
C ILE A 192 -11.77 0.20 10.05
N CYS A 193 -11.23 -0.46 11.06
CA CYS A 193 -11.78 -0.40 12.43
C CYS A 193 -11.83 1.05 12.94
N THR A 194 -10.79 1.84 12.67
CA THR A 194 -10.74 3.26 13.06
C THR A 194 -11.80 4.08 12.30
N TYR A 195 -11.95 3.90 10.98
CA TYR A 195 -12.97 4.60 10.19
C TYR A 195 -14.38 4.21 10.61
N GLN A 196 -14.63 2.95 10.97
CA GLN A 196 -15.91 2.52 11.50
C GLN A 196 -16.22 3.12 12.88
N ALA A 197 -15.22 3.24 13.75
CA ALA A 197 -15.40 3.93 15.03
C ALA A 197 -15.71 5.42 14.81
N LEU A 198 -15.02 6.08 13.88
CA LEU A 198 -15.28 7.49 13.54
C LEU A 198 -16.67 7.69 12.90
N GLN A 199 -17.19 6.72 12.15
CA GLN A 199 -18.54 6.79 11.58
C GLN A 199 -19.63 6.91 12.67
N LEU A 200 -19.38 6.36 13.87
CA LEU A 200 -20.34 6.45 14.99
C LEU A 200 -20.45 7.85 15.57
N THR A 201 -19.40 8.67 15.40
CA THR A 201 -19.31 10.01 15.98
C THR A 201 -19.49 11.14 14.96
N HIS A 202 -19.44 10.81 13.66
CA HIS A 202 -19.53 11.80 12.57
C HIS A 202 -20.75 11.54 11.70
N SER A 203 -21.48 12.58 11.36
CA SER A 203 -22.68 12.53 10.52
C SER A 203 -22.43 12.41 9.01
N GLY A 204 -21.16 12.27 8.57
CA GLY A 204 -20.77 12.13 7.16
C GLY A 204 -20.69 10.67 6.70
N ALA A 205 -20.66 10.44 5.38
CA ALA A 205 -20.43 9.13 4.78
C ALA A 205 -18.93 8.73 4.89
N VAL A 206 -18.51 8.32 6.08
CA VAL A 206 -17.14 7.93 6.39
C VAL A 206 -16.92 6.41 6.22
N ALA A 207 -18.01 5.64 6.11
CA ALA A 207 -17.97 4.20 5.93
C ALA A 207 -17.49 3.81 4.52
N PRO A 208 -16.86 2.63 4.37
CA PRO A 208 -16.48 2.11 3.07
C PRO A 208 -17.69 1.71 2.23
N GLU A 209 -17.57 1.79 0.91
CA GLU A 209 -18.50 1.19 -0.04
C GLU A 209 -18.30 -0.33 -0.06
N TRP A 210 -19.03 -1.03 0.81
CA TRP A 210 -18.82 -2.46 1.11
C TRP A 210 -18.88 -3.35 -0.12
N VAL A 211 -19.93 -3.15 -0.97
CA VAL A 211 -20.15 -3.99 -2.16
C VAL A 211 -19.03 -3.78 -3.17
N LEU A 212 -18.73 -2.53 -3.49
CA LEU A 212 -17.64 -2.19 -4.40
C LEU A 212 -16.30 -2.70 -3.87
N GLY A 213 -15.99 -2.43 -2.60
CA GLY A 213 -14.77 -2.90 -1.95
C GLY A 213 -14.61 -4.42 -1.97
N ALA A 214 -15.69 -5.17 -1.83
CA ALA A 214 -15.68 -6.64 -1.94
C ALA A 214 -15.34 -7.11 -3.37
N PHE A 215 -15.96 -6.51 -4.40
CA PHE A 215 -15.63 -6.84 -5.80
C PHE A 215 -14.20 -6.47 -6.17
N LEU A 216 -13.76 -5.26 -5.80
CA LEU A 216 -12.36 -4.83 -5.96
C LEU A 216 -11.41 -5.79 -5.25
N GLY A 217 -11.77 -6.18 -4.03
CA GLY A 217 -11.00 -7.11 -3.20
C GLY A 217 -10.88 -8.50 -3.81
N ALA A 218 -11.95 -9.04 -4.37
CA ALA A 218 -11.95 -10.35 -5.03
C ALA A 218 -11.01 -10.35 -6.26
N GLY A 219 -11.12 -9.33 -7.12
CA GLY A 219 -10.18 -9.15 -8.23
C GLY A 219 -8.74 -8.98 -7.75
N GLY A 220 -8.55 -8.13 -6.74
CA GLY A 220 -7.25 -7.88 -6.13
C GLY A 220 -6.62 -9.11 -5.47
N PHE A 221 -7.42 -9.98 -4.84
CA PHE A 221 -6.96 -11.25 -4.24
C PHE A 221 -6.33 -12.15 -5.30
N ALA A 222 -7.07 -12.42 -6.38
CA ALA A 222 -6.57 -13.23 -7.47
C ALA A 222 -5.34 -12.59 -8.12
N GLY A 223 -5.37 -11.27 -8.35
CA GLY A 223 -4.26 -10.50 -8.91
C GLY A 223 -3.03 -10.51 -8.01
N SER A 224 -3.19 -10.32 -6.71
CA SER A 224 -2.09 -10.38 -5.74
C SER A 224 -1.43 -11.76 -5.68
N TYR A 225 -2.22 -12.82 -5.72
CA TYR A 225 -1.70 -14.18 -5.76
C TYR A 225 -0.87 -14.43 -7.03
N CYS A 226 -1.41 -14.06 -8.19
CA CYS A 226 -0.71 -14.17 -9.48
C CYS A 226 0.56 -13.31 -9.51
N GLY A 227 0.48 -12.07 -9.03
CA GLY A 227 1.61 -11.14 -8.94
C GLY A 227 2.73 -11.67 -8.04
N ALA A 228 2.39 -12.16 -6.86
CA ALA A 228 3.37 -12.77 -5.94
C ALA A 228 4.05 -14.00 -6.57
N ARG A 229 3.31 -14.80 -7.35
CA ARG A 229 3.88 -15.92 -8.09
C ARG A 229 4.83 -15.46 -9.20
N LEU A 230 4.50 -14.34 -9.84
CA LEU A 230 5.32 -13.75 -10.91
C LEU A 230 6.65 -13.20 -10.40
N GLN A 231 6.72 -12.73 -9.15
CA GLN A 231 7.93 -12.19 -8.55
C GLN A 231 9.15 -13.10 -8.72
N ARG A 232 8.97 -14.41 -8.58
CA ARG A 232 10.06 -15.40 -8.73
C ARG A 232 10.64 -15.48 -10.15
N ARG A 233 9.87 -15.08 -11.17
CA ARG A 233 10.27 -15.13 -12.57
C ARG A 233 10.92 -13.82 -13.04
N LEU A 234 10.83 -12.77 -12.23
CA LEU A 234 11.33 -11.46 -12.57
C LEU A 234 12.65 -11.19 -11.86
N PRO A 235 13.69 -10.73 -12.58
CA PRO A 235 14.95 -10.30 -11.96
C PRO A 235 14.72 -9.04 -11.11
N GLU A 236 15.50 -8.87 -10.05
CA GLU A 236 15.34 -7.76 -9.10
C GLU A 236 15.42 -6.38 -9.79
N ARG A 237 16.25 -6.25 -10.84
CA ARG A 237 16.33 -5.03 -11.65
C ARG A 237 14.99 -4.64 -12.30
N SER A 238 14.26 -5.63 -12.83
CA SER A 238 12.94 -5.39 -13.44
C SER A 238 11.91 -5.01 -12.38
N LEU A 239 11.95 -5.63 -11.21
CA LEU A 239 11.08 -5.30 -10.08
C LEU A 239 11.32 -3.88 -9.58
N ARG A 240 12.58 -3.45 -9.47
CA ARG A 240 12.94 -2.06 -9.11
C ARG A 240 12.45 -1.04 -10.13
N ARG A 241 12.62 -1.32 -11.43
CA ARG A 241 12.11 -0.46 -12.51
C ARG A 241 10.59 -0.37 -12.48
N LEU A 242 9.91 -1.50 -12.31
CA LEU A 242 8.46 -1.56 -12.18
C LEU A 242 7.98 -0.70 -11.01
N LEU A 243 8.64 -0.82 -9.86
CA LEU A 243 8.32 -0.02 -8.67
C LEU A 243 8.53 1.48 -8.92
N GLY A 244 9.63 1.85 -9.58
CA GLY A 244 9.91 3.23 -9.94
C GLY A 244 8.84 3.80 -10.90
N LEU A 245 8.43 3.03 -11.92
CA LEU A 245 7.35 3.41 -12.83
C LEU A 245 6.03 3.60 -12.11
N ILE A 246 5.66 2.67 -11.22
CA ILE A 246 4.44 2.77 -10.41
C ILE A 246 4.47 4.03 -9.55
N ALA A 247 5.59 4.30 -8.87
CA ALA A 247 5.73 5.49 -8.04
C ALA A 247 5.60 6.79 -8.85
N CYS A 248 6.17 6.86 -10.05
CA CYS A 248 6.01 8.00 -10.95
C CYS A 248 4.58 8.16 -11.46
N LEU A 249 3.92 7.07 -11.86
CA LEU A 249 2.53 7.09 -12.34
C LEU A 249 1.54 7.55 -11.27
N VAL A 250 1.81 7.23 -10.01
CA VAL A 250 0.94 7.68 -8.89
C VAL A 250 1.14 9.14 -8.56
N ALA A 251 2.36 9.66 -8.84
CA ALA A 251 2.74 11.03 -8.53
C ALA A 251 2.36 12.04 -9.64
N ALA A 252 2.06 11.56 -10.86
CA ALA A 252 1.64 12.38 -12.01
C ALA A 252 0.13 12.66 -11.99
#